data_839a4fd5fc65b6362dbc1414c19c67f5
#
_entry.id   839a4fd5fc65b6362dbc1414c19c67f5
#
_cell.length_a   1.000
_cell.length_b   1.000
_cell.length_c   1.000
_cell.angle_alpha   90.00
_cell.angle_beta   90.00
_cell.angle_gamma   90.00
#
_symmetry.space_group_name_H-M   'P 1'
#
loop_
_entity.id
_entity.type
_entity.pdbx_description
1 polymer ?
#
loop_
_entity_poly.entity_id
_entity_poly.type
_entity_poly.pdbx_seq_one_letter_code
_entity_poly.pdbx_strand_id
1 'polypeptide(L)'
;MMEANPWRSMVQPRPSSLGIALLIAAAPAAALAEAYVPFPSQDNLRQVQLAALACARENSAASCDQARKLADPLLDHPRLPTGCKDHLWAIRQKAVPAAAGNSFARREAISQPAQLLLLACRSGEKAPEPAAAPPAGSGGGGLKFGGGR
;
A
#
# COMPACT_ATOMS: atom_id res chain seq x y z
N MET A 1 -58.91 7.38 -12.86
CA MET A 1 -59.03 6.62 -11.62
C MET A 1 -57.85 7.05 -10.73
N MET A 2 -58.16 7.90 -9.74
CA MET A 2 -57.16 8.46 -8.79
C MET A 2 -57.24 7.62 -7.51
N GLU A 3 -56.14 6.91 -7.20
CA GLU A 3 -56.06 6.19 -5.95
C GLU A 3 -55.44 7.10 -4.88
N ALA A 4 -56.22 7.27 -3.83
CA ALA A 4 -55.97 8.10 -2.69
C ALA A 4 -54.89 7.49 -1.76
N ASN A 5 -53.90 8.31 -1.39
CA ASN A 5 -52.83 7.95 -0.50
C ASN A 5 -53.27 8.04 0.99
N PRO A 6 -53.31 6.94 1.76
CA PRO A 6 -53.88 6.91 3.11
C PRO A 6 -52.87 7.25 4.24
N TRP A 7 -51.74 7.86 3.98
CA TRP A 7 -50.69 8.07 5.00
C TRP A 7 -50.63 9.52 5.53
N ARG A 8 -51.77 10.14 5.75
CA ARG A 8 -51.85 11.41 6.49
C ARG A 8 -52.48 11.15 7.84
N SER A 9 -51.74 11.01 8.87
CA SER A 9 -52.00 11.37 10.25
C SER A 9 -51.13 10.55 11.20
N MET A 10 -49.89 10.95 11.41
CA MET A 10 -49.20 10.65 12.65
C MET A 10 -48.91 11.96 13.38
N VAL A 11 -49.72 12.17 14.38
CA VAL A 11 -49.61 13.19 15.39
C VAL A 11 -48.28 13.03 16.13
N GLN A 12 -47.39 14.02 16.03
CA GLN A 12 -46.17 14.06 16.83
C GLN A 12 -46.50 14.46 18.27
N PRO A 13 -46.11 13.68 19.28
CA PRO A 13 -46.11 14.12 20.67
C PRO A 13 -44.94 15.08 20.89
N ARG A 14 -45.28 16.25 21.46
CA ARG A 14 -44.35 17.24 21.96
C ARG A 14 -43.53 16.65 23.11
N PRO A 15 -42.18 16.58 23.06
CA PRO A 15 -41.40 16.28 24.24
C PRO A 15 -41.30 17.54 25.13
N SER A 16 -41.78 17.38 26.36
CA SER A 16 -41.63 18.35 27.43
C SER A 16 -40.16 18.54 27.77
N SER A 17 -39.77 19.80 27.84
CA SER A 17 -38.42 20.28 28.21
C SER A 17 -38.07 19.84 29.64
N LEU A 18 -37.34 18.77 29.81
CA LEU A 18 -36.57 18.50 31.01
C LEU A 18 -35.11 18.76 30.66
N GLY A 19 -34.57 19.83 31.21
CA GLY A 19 -33.17 20.21 31.01
C GLY A 19 -32.24 19.17 31.63
N ILE A 20 -31.65 18.36 30.77
CA ILE A 20 -30.49 17.51 31.11
C ILE A 20 -29.25 18.33 30.75
N ALA A 21 -28.61 18.90 31.78
CA ALA A 21 -27.28 19.48 31.66
C ALA A 21 -26.30 18.36 31.26
N LEU A 22 -25.99 18.29 29.96
CA LEU A 22 -25.02 17.38 29.43
C LEU A 22 -23.61 17.89 29.78
N LEU A 23 -23.01 17.35 30.83
CA LEU A 23 -21.58 17.47 31.10
C LEU A 23 -20.85 16.76 30.02
N ILE A 24 -20.43 17.51 28.98
CA ILE A 24 -19.50 17.02 27.94
C ILE A 24 -18.14 16.87 28.61
N ALA A 25 -17.86 15.68 29.11
CA ALA A 25 -16.51 15.30 29.45
C ALA A 25 -15.70 15.31 28.14
N ALA A 26 -14.87 16.33 27.97
CA ALA A 26 -13.87 16.37 26.90
C ALA A 26 -12.86 15.26 27.15
N ALA A 27 -13.12 14.07 26.60
CA ALA A 27 -12.12 13.03 26.53
C ALA A 27 -10.99 13.56 25.63
N PRO A 28 -9.71 13.53 26.08
CA PRO A 28 -8.61 13.86 25.18
C PRO A 28 -8.67 12.86 24.03
N ALA A 29 -8.90 13.35 22.81
CA ALA A 29 -8.71 12.58 21.61
C ALA A 29 -7.23 12.21 21.58
N ALA A 30 -6.90 11.02 22.07
CA ALA A 30 -5.59 10.42 21.81
C ALA A 30 -5.46 10.35 20.29
N ALA A 31 -4.69 11.25 19.70
CA ALA A 31 -4.33 11.18 18.31
C ALA A 31 -3.66 9.83 18.13
N LEU A 32 -4.38 8.89 17.54
CA LEU A 32 -3.82 7.61 17.10
C LEU A 32 -2.76 7.98 16.06
N ALA A 33 -1.52 8.03 16.48
CA ALA A 33 -0.40 8.18 15.55
C ALA A 33 -0.51 6.98 14.62
N GLU A 34 -0.88 7.23 13.37
CA GLU A 34 -0.91 6.17 12.35
C GLU A 34 0.49 5.53 12.30
N ALA A 35 0.49 4.21 12.49
CA ALA A 35 1.75 3.47 12.46
C ALA A 35 2.43 3.70 11.11
N TYR A 36 3.69 4.13 11.15
CA TYR A 36 4.48 4.35 9.93
C TYR A 36 4.58 3.05 9.13
N VAL A 37 4.04 3.05 7.91
CA VAL A 37 4.15 1.93 6.98
C VAL A 37 5.33 2.21 6.05
N PRO A 38 6.43 1.43 6.12
CA PRO A 38 7.58 1.63 5.25
C PRO A 38 7.20 1.37 3.78
N PHE A 39 7.87 2.07 2.85
CA PHE A 39 7.69 1.82 1.42
C PHE A 39 8.11 0.39 1.08
N PRO A 40 7.40 -0.30 0.16
CA PRO A 40 7.74 -1.68 -0.24
C PRO A 40 9.17 -1.75 -0.76
N SER A 41 9.89 -2.81 -0.40
CA SER A 41 11.25 -3.02 -0.88
C SER A 41 11.28 -3.23 -2.39
N GLN A 42 12.40 -2.88 -3.03
CA GLN A 42 12.59 -3.14 -4.45
C GLN A 42 12.54 -4.65 -4.76
N ASP A 43 12.92 -5.49 -3.82
CA ASP A 43 12.85 -6.95 -3.98
C ASP A 43 11.41 -7.45 -4.02
N ASN A 44 10.52 -6.91 -3.18
CA ASN A 44 9.09 -7.24 -3.23
C ASN A 44 8.47 -6.85 -4.57
N LEU A 45 8.76 -5.65 -5.07
CA LEU A 45 8.28 -5.19 -6.37
C LEU A 45 8.86 -6.03 -7.52
N ARG A 46 10.12 -6.42 -7.43
CA ARG A 46 10.77 -7.31 -8.41
C ARG A 46 10.14 -8.70 -8.41
N GLN A 47 9.75 -9.24 -7.26
CA GLN A 47 9.04 -10.52 -7.18
C GLN A 47 7.71 -10.47 -7.92
N VAL A 48 6.93 -9.38 -7.77
CA VAL A 48 5.69 -9.17 -8.55
C VAL A 48 5.99 -9.12 -10.03
N GLN A 49 7.01 -8.35 -10.45
CA GLN A 49 7.42 -8.25 -11.84
C GLN A 49 7.75 -9.62 -12.44
N LEU A 50 8.60 -10.38 -11.76
CA LEU A 50 9.04 -11.70 -12.24
C LEU A 50 7.89 -12.69 -12.32
N ALA A 51 6.99 -12.70 -11.32
CA ALA A 51 5.80 -13.55 -11.32
C ALA A 51 4.84 -13.19 -12.46
N ALA A 52 4.63 -11.91 -12.75
CA ALA A 52 3.81 -11.46 -13.87
C ALA A 52 4.41 -11.86 -15.21
N LEU A 53 5.72 -11.72 -15.38
CA LEU A 53 6.44 -12.19 -16.59
C LEU A 53 6.40 -13.71 -16.73
N ALA A 54 6.45 -14.46 -15.63
CA ALA A 54 6.27 -15.91 -15.65
C ALA A 54 4.85 -16.28 -16.11
N CYS A 55 3.82 -15.65 -15.57
CA CYS A 55 2.43 -15.84 -16.04
C CYS A 55 2.29 -15.54 -17.55
N ALA A 56 2.91 -14.47 -18.04
CA ALA A 56 2.88 -14.12 -19.46
C ALA A 56 3.50 -15.21 -20.36
N ARG A 57 4.60 -15.82 -19.91
CA ARG A 57 5.31 -16.87 -20.67
C ARG A 57 4.63 -18.23 -20.57
N GLU A 58 4.32 -18.66 -19.37
CA GLU A 58 3.92 -20.03 -19.06
C GLU A 58 2.44 -20.29 -19.29
N ASN A 59 1.61 -19.26 -19.21
CA ASN A 59 0.14 -19.37 -19.30
C ASN A 59 -0.44 -20.44 -18.36
N SER A 60 0.19 -20.66 -17.20
CA SER A 60 -0.26 -21.60 -16.18
C SER A 60 -1.07 -20.92 -15.08
N ALA A 61 -2.04 -21.64 -14.51
CA ALA A 61 -2.78 -21.13 -13.36
C ALA A 61 -1.84 -20.77 -12.19
N ALA A 62 -0.86 -21.63 -11.93
CA ALA A 62 0.06 -21.44 -10.81
C ALA A 62 0.87 -20.14 -10.91
N SER A 63 1.50 -19.87 -12.07
CA SER A 63 2.28 -18.65 -12.28
C SER A 63 1.41 -17.39 -12.29
N CYS A 64 0.19 -17.46 -12.85
CA CYS A 64 -0.72 -16.34 -12.89
C CYS A 64 -1.32 -16.02 -11.52
N ASP A 65 -1.70 -17.01 -10.74
CA ASP A 65 -2.18 -16.83 -9.37
C ASP A 65 -1.08 -16.28 -8.46
N GLN A 66 0.16 -16.71 -8.64
CA GLN A 66 1.30 -16.17 -7.91
C GLN A 66 1.48 -14.66 -8.19
N ALA A 67 1.39 -14.25 -9.46
CA ALA A 67 1.49 -12.83 -9.82
C ALA A 67 0.40 -11.99 -9.14
N ARG A 68 -0.84 -12.47 -9.17
CA ARG A 68 -1.98 -11.80 -8.54
C ARG A 68 -1.83 -11.74 -7.02
N LYS A 69 -1.46 -12.85 -6.39
CA LYS A 69 -1.27 -12.95 -4.94
C LYS A 69 -0.19 -12.01 -4.41
N LEU A 70 0.86 -11.78 -5.19
CA LEU A 70 1.91 -10.83 -4.81
C LEU A 70 1.52 -9.37 -5.07
N ALA A 71 0.69 -9.10 -6.08
CA ALA A 71 0.25 -7.74 -6.39
C ALA A 71 -0.85 -7.23 -5.45
N ASP A 72 -1.77 -8.09 -5.01
CA ASP A 72 -2.94 -7.72 -4.20
C ASP A 72 -2.61 -6.89 -2.96
N PRO A 73 -1.72 -7.31 -2.06
CA PRO A 73 -1.46 -6.56 -0.82
C PRO A 73 -0.78 -5.21 -1.07
N LEU A 74 -0.16 -5.01 -2.23
CA LEU A 74 0.47 -3.75 -2.59
C LEU A 74 -0.53 -2.70 -3.09
N LEU A 75 -1.69 -3.10 -3.57
CA LEU A 75 -2.73 -2.17 -4.05
C LEU A 75 -3.25 -1.27 -2.91
N ASP A 76 -3.38 -1.82 -1.71
CA ASP A 76 -3.87 -1.09 -0.54
C ASP A 76 -2.77 -0.32 0.18
N HIS A 77 -1.52 -0.42 -0.28
CA HIS A 77 -0.40 0.22 0.40
C HIS A 77 -0.51 1.76 0.34
N PRO A 78 -0.53 2.48 1.49
CA PRO A 78 -0.86 3.89 1.54
C PRO A 78 0.17 4.80 0.85
N ARG A 79 1.41 4.35 0.78
CA ARG A 79 2.53 5.17 0.27
C ARG A 79 2.92 4.91 -1.17
N LEU A 80 2.24 3.97 -1.86
CA LEU A 80 2.52 3.73 -3.27
C LEU A 80 1.92 4.84 -4.14
N PRO A 81 2.71 5.38 -5.11
CA PRO A 81 2.20 6.32 -6.10
C PRO A 81 1.04 5.72 -6.92
N THR A 82 0.13 6.57 -7.37
CA THR A 82 -1.02 6.13 -8.20
C THR A 82 -0.55 5.36 -9.44
N GLY A 83 0.46 5.85 -10.16
CA GLY A 83 0.98 5.14 -11.34
C GLY A 83 1.55 3.75 -11.01
N CYS A 84 2.13 3.55 -9.81
CA CYS A 84 2.52 2.23 -9.35
C CYS A 84 1.30 1.31 -9.14
N LYS A 85 0.26 1.83 -8.49
CA LYS A 85 -0.99 1.10 -8.26
C LYS A 85 -1.70 0.75 -9.56
N ASP A 86 -1.65 1.61 -10.58
CA ASP A 86 -2.23 1.35 -11.90
C ASP A 86 -1.56 0.14 -12.57
N HIS A 87 -0.23 0.03 -12.49
CA HIS A 87 0.49 -1.14 -13.02
C HIS A 87 0.21 -2.42 -12.22
N LEU A 88 0.15 -2.34 -10.89
CA LEU A 88 -0.23 -3.46 -10.04
C LEU A 88 -1.66 -3.94 -10.34
N TRP A 89 -2.58 -3.01 -10.51
CA TRP A 89 -3.96 -3.30 -10.88
C TRP A 89 -4.06 -3.96 -12.25
N ALA A 90 -3.32 -3.45 -13.24
CA ALA A 90 -3.25 -4.06 -14.57
C ALA A 90 -2.72 -5.49 -14.51
N ILE A 91 -1.65 -5.75 -13.74
CA ILE A 91 -1.12 -7.10 -13.51
C ILE A 91 -2.20 -7.98 -12.87
N ARG A 92 -2.83 -7.52 -11.79
CA ARG A 92 -3.88 -8.28 -11.10
C ARG A 92 -5.02 -8.69 -12.03
N GLN A 93 -5.47 -7.78 -12.89
CA GLN A 93 -6.57 -8.05 -13.82
C GLN A 93 -6.17 -8.93 -15.03
N LYS A 94 -4.96 -8.73 -15.55
CA LYS A 94 -4.51 -9.39 -16.78
C LYS A 94 -3.80 -10.72 -16.55
N ALA A 95 -3.24 -10.94 -15.36
CA ALA A 95 -2.55 -12.19 -15.03
C ALA A 95 -3.55 -13.32 -14.78
N VAL A 96 -4.21 -13.77 -15.83
CA VAL A 96 -5.12 -14.92 -15.82
C VAL A 96 -4.71 -15.88 -16.94
N PRO A 97 -4.79 -17.21 -16.73
CA PRO A 97 -4.51 -18.17 -17.78
C PRO A 97 -5.58 -18.07 -18.88
N ALA A 98 -5.17 -18.17 -20.15
CA ALA A 98 -6.07 -18.15 -21.28
C ALA A 98 -6.31 -19.56 -21.80
N ALA A 99 -7.56 -20.01 -21.85
CA ALA A 99 -7.96 -21.33 -22.33
C ALA A 99 -7.67 -21.52 -23.84
N ALA A 100 -7.80 -20.44 -24.63
CA ALA A 100 -7.60 -20.44 -26.08
C ALA A 100 -6.10 -20.38 -26.49
N GLY A 101 -5.18 -20.51 -25.54
CA GLY A 101 -3.73 -20.44 -25.80
C GLY A 101 -3.10 -19.08 -25.49
N ASN A 102 -1.78 -19.04 -25.53
CA ASN A 102 -0.98 -17.89 -25.11
C ASN A 102 -0.71 -16.92 -26.28
N SER A 103 -1.72 -16.13 -26.69
CA SER A 103 -1.57 -15.15 -27.76
C SER A 103 -0.52 -14.07 -27.45
N PHE A 104 0.06 -13.47 -28.50
CA PHE A 104 0.97 -12.33 -28.35
C PHE A 104 0.32 -11.17 -27.60
N ALA A 105 -0.91 -10.79 -27.99
CA ALA A 105 -1.63 -9.69 -27.35
C ALA A 105 -1.84 -9.90 -25.83
N ARG A 106 -2.13 -11.15 -25.42
CA ARG A 106 -2.24 -11.49 -24.00
C ARG A 106 -0.90 -11.34 -23.28
N ARG A 107 0.17 -11.90 -23.86
CA ARG A 107 1.51 -11.78 -23.27
C ARG A 107 1.91 -10.34 -23.09
N GLU A 108 1.68 -9.52 -24.12
CA GLU A 108 2.00 -8.09 -24.08
C GLU A 108 1.17 -7.35 -23.01
N ALA A 109 -0.13 -7.64 -22.92
CA ALA A 109 -1.01 -7.03 -21.91
C ALA A 109 -0.56 -7.29 -20.47
N ILE A 110 0.14 -8.40 -20.20
CA ILE A 110 0.70 -8.72 -18.88
C ILE A 110 2.13 -8.19 -18.75
N SER A 111 2.94 -8.34 -19.79
CA SER A 111 4.36 -8.00 -19.74
C SER A 111 4.61 -6.50 -19.68
N GLN A 112 3.83 -5.69 -20.38
CA GLN A 112 4.00 -4.23 -20.41
C GLN A 112 3.88 -3.59 -19.01
N PRO A 113 2.80 -3.77 -18.24
CA PRO A 113 2.73 -3.22 -16.90
C PRO A 113 3.80 -3.81 -15.97
N ALA A 114 4.18 -5.07 -16.15
CA ALA A 114 5.23 -5.70 -15.35
C ALA A 114 6.61 -5.05 -15.60
N GLN A 115 6.95 -4.75 -16.83
CA GLN A 115 8.23 -4.11 -17.18
C GLN A 115 8.33 -2.68 -16.64
N LEU A 116 7.22 -1.95 -16.62
CA LEU A 116 7.17 -0.57 -16.13
C LEU A 116 7.03 -0.46 -14.60
N LEU A 117 6.73 -1.56 -13.92
CA LEU A 117 6.41 -1.58 -12.50
C LEU A 117 7.50 -0.93 -11.63
N LEU A 118 8.75 -1.36 -11.78
CA LEU A 118 9.86 -0.85 -10.96
C LEU A 118 10.15 0.63 -11.21
N LEU A 119 9.89 1.11 -12.42
CA LEU A 119 10.03 2.53 -12.74
C LEU A 119 8.91 3.36 -12.11
N ALA A 120 7.66 2.90 -12.25
CA ALA A 120 6.49 3.58 -11.73
C ALA A 120 6.42 3.54 -10.19
N CYS A 121 6.99 2.51 -9.57
CA CYS A 121 7.00 2.30 -8.12
C CYS A 121 8.27 2.87 -7.44
N ARG A 122 8.93 3.85 -8.01
CA ARG A 122 10.03 4.53 -7.32
C ARG A 122 9.46 5.39 -6.20
N SER A 123 10.03 5.27 -5.00
CA SER A 123 9.75 6.23 -3.94
C SER A 123 10.33 7.60 -4.35
N GLY A 124 9.48 8.61 -4.40
CA GLY A 124 9.94 10.01 -4.48
C GLY A 124 10.58 10.50 -3.18
N GLU A 125 10.58 9.66 -2.17
CA GLU A 125 11.07 9.96 -0.84
C GLU A 125 12.57 9.72 -0.78
N LYS A 126 13.33 10.79 -0.50
CA LYS A 126 14.73 10.66 -0.11
C LYS A 126 14.77 9.74 1.12
N ALA A 127 15.56 8.65 1.05
CA ALA A 127 15.75 7.79 2.20
C ALA A 127 16.08 8.66 3.43
N PRO A 128 15.45 8.42 4.60
CA PRO A 128 15.85 9.14 5.80
C PRO A 128 17.35 8.99 5.96
N GLU A 129 18.03 10.11 6.00
CA GLU A 129 19.48 10.15 6.24
C GLU A 129 19.74 9.37 7.54
N PRO A 130 20.61 8.35 7.53
CA PRO A 130 20.87 7.61 8.75
C PRO A 130 21.23 8.62 9.84
N ALA A 131 20.49 8.59 10.95
CA ALA A 131 20.72 9.48 12.07
C ALA A 131 22.23 9.46 12.35
N ALA A 132 22.86 10.63 12.25
CA ALA A 132 24.30 10.76 12.44
C ALA A 132 24.66 9.99 13.70
N ALA A 133 25.53 9.00 13.58
CA ALA A 133 26.01 8.25 14.72
C ALA A 133 26.52 9.26 15.75
N PRO A 134 26.20 9.13 17.04
CA PRO A 134 26.68 10.03 18.03
C PRO A 134 28.22 10.11 17.91
N PRO A 135 28.81 11.29 17.98
CA PRO A 135 30.26 11.43 17.81
C PRO A 135 30.94 10.45 18.77
N ALA A 136 31.70 9.53 18.21
CA ALA A 136 32.51 8.60 18.99
C ALA A 136 33.37 9.46 19.93
N GLY A 137 33.08 9.37 21.22
CA GLY A 137 33.83 10.12 22.24
C GLY A 137 35.31 9.92 22.01
N SER A 138 36.04 11.01 21.78
CA SER A 138 37.48 11.02 21.70
C SER A 138 38.04 10.64 23.06
N GLY A 139 38.07 9.35 23.34
CA GLY A 139 38.83 8.77 24.42
C GLY A 139 40.30 8.91 24.07
N GLY A 140 40.89 10.02 24.47
CA GLY A 140 42.31 10.23 24.41
C GLY A 140 43.03 9.23 25.32
N GLY A 141 43.47 8.12 24.74
CA GLY A 141 44.41 7.18 25.32
C GLY A 141 45.72 7.27 24.56
N GLY A 142 46.51 8.28 24.84
CA GLY A 142 47.87 8.40 24.33
C GLY A 142 48.76 7.29 24.86
N LEU A 143 48.98 6.23 24.09
CA LEU A 143 50.08 5.32 24.35
C LEU A 143 51.35 5.94 23.77
N LYS A 144 52.09 6.60 24.66
CA LYS A 144 53.42 7.13 24.44
C LYS A 144 54.41 5.96 24.44
N PHE A 145 54.76 5.44 23.28
CA PHE A 145 55.88 4.52 23.12
C PHE A 145 57.17 5.33 23.22
N GLY A 146 57.80 5.26 24.42
CA GLY A 146 59.12 5.80 24.66
C GLY A 146 60.16 5.03 23.86
N GLY A 147 60.91 5.74 23.01
CA GLY A 147 62.10 5.23 22.40
C GLY A 147 63.21 5.12 23.45
N GLY A 148 63.88 4.01 23.52
CA GLY A 148 65.12 3.77 24.25
C GLY A 148 66.08 3.06 23.33
N ARG A 149 67.17 3.79 23.00
CA ARG A 149 68.54 3.41 22.59
C ARG A 149 68.69 2.13 21.69
#